data_bebb0b1f6f8a0c1e726dc96a7c6c76c3
#
_entry.id   bebb0b1f6f8a0c1e726dc96a7c6c76c3
#
_cell.length_a   1.000
_cell.length_b   1.000
_cell.length_c   1.000
_cell.angle_alpha   90.00
_cell.angle_beta   90.00
_cell.angle_gamma   90.00
#
_symmetry.space_group_name_H-M   'P 1'
#
loop_
_entity.id
_entity.type
_entity.pdbx_description
1 polymer ?
#
loop_
_entity_poly.entity_id
_entity_poly.type
_entity_poly.pdbx_seq_one_letter_code
_entity_poly.pdbx_strand_id
1 'polypeptide(L)'
;MAYRGRYAFHVPIHPLGLGLDKGREGLPVPPEHIERKLAAILAADVSGYSRLMSSDEEGTLMRLKSHRRELIDPKITEHNGRIVKTTGDGLLVEFASVVDAMRCAVEVQRGMADRNSDVPTEKRIEFRVGINVGDIIIDDDDILGDGVNVAARLEGLADPGGICVSGRVYEDTRGKIDIAFEDTGEQQLKNIVWPVRVFRAQLSGTAGVARPALARSDKPYVAVLPFQNMSGDPEQEYFSDGITEDIITALSKHRSLLVIARNSTFAFKGQGIDIRLVGTKLGADYIIEGGVRKMGERIRITAQLIETEGGRHLWAERYDRNLDDIFEVQDEIVATIAARIEPEVSTAELRRAEKKPPATLRAWDLLQLGKKHLYRSTAEDNLEAQRLFRHAIELDPELAEAHAYLSYALVLGMTYFEADPDDGRLHDVVAIARQAVELDDQDALIRFIYGRALVARGAYAHALSELQTAVELNPNLAVVHCGLADALAYEGRFAEAMPYFHKAIELSPYDPQRWAFYSYRALAHLLAREFDQAVEWANKAVLVPRCHYWPLAHRVSALGYLQTGNELAPALNELLQRKPHFSCGFARRRLFYLKNPVDLDTYVEGLRRAGLPE
;
A
#
# COMPACT_ATOMS: atom_id res chain seq x y z
N MET A 1 -14.20 47.42 -17.03
CA MET A 1 -12.99 48.12 -17.53
C MET A 1 -12.18 47.12 -18.34
N ALA A 2 -12.06 47.42 -19.63
CA ALA A 2 -11.40 46.59 -20.62
C ALA A 2 -9.88 46.78 -20.62
N TYR A 3 -9.14 45.75 -20.99
CA TYR A 3 -7.99 45.93 -21.89
C TYR A 3 -7.73 44.63 -22.68
N ARG A 4 -7.99 44.71 -24.00
CA ARG A 4 -7.48 43.82 -25.03
C ARG A 4 -6.10 44.32 -25.47
N GLY A 5 -5.14 43.46 -25.77
CA GLY A 5 -3.90 43.76 -26.46
C GLY A 5 -3.48 42.63 -27.37
N ARG A 6 -3.86 42.76 -28.68
CA ARG A 6 -3.28 42.00 -29.80
C ARG A 6 -1.94 42.60 -30.16
N TYR A 7 -0.92 41.81 -30.45
CA TYR A 7 0.22 42.23 -31.26
C TYR A 7 0.39 41.29 -32.46
N ALA A 8 0.18 41.89 -33.63
CA ALA A 8 0.56 41.37 -34.94
C ALA A 8 1.96 41.94 -35.28
N PHE A 9 2.87 41.10 -35.77
CA PHE A 9 4.11 41.57 -36.36
C PHE A 9 4.02 41.52 -37.89
N HIS A 10 4.22 42.67 -38.47
CA HIS A 10 4.32 42.95 -39.88
C HIS A 10 5.75 42.70 -40.38
N VAL A 11 5.88 42.06 -41.55
CA VAL A 11 7.11 41.93 -42.34
C VAL A 11 7.09 43.03 -43.40
N PRO A 12 8.13 43.85 -43.59
CA PRO A 12 8.21 44.77 -44.73
C PRO A 12 8.95 44.12 -45.91
N ILE A 13 8.32 44.21 -47.05
CA ILE A 13 8.90 43.93 -48.38
C ILE A 13 9.57 45.22 -48.89
N HIS A 14 10.81 45.13 -49.37
CA HIS A 14 11.41 46.16 -50.21
C HIS A 14 12.06 45.57 -51.47
N PRO A 15 12.00 46.27 -52.61
CA PRO A 15 12.26 45.69 -53.91
C PRO A 15 13.61 46.04 -54.53
N LEU A 16 14.02 45.14 -55.43
CA LEU A 16 14.81 45.29 -56.66
C LEU A 16 15.96 46.32 -56.77
N GLY A 17 17.15 45.82 -57.01
CA GLY A 17 18.26 46.50 -57.62
C GLY A 17 19.05 45.56 -58.53
N LEU A 18 18.95 45.74 -59.82
CA LEU A 18 19.67 45.04 -60.87
C LEU A 18 21.18 45.40 -60.85
N GLY A 19 22.01 44.35 -60.89
CA GLY A 19 23.44 44.48 -61.14
C GLY A 19 23.99 43.22 -61.79
N LEU A 20 24.16 43.25 -63.08
CA LEU A 20 24.80 42.20 -63.88
C LEU A 20 26.31 42.15 -63.54
N ASP A 21 26.82 40.97 -63.13
CA ASP A 21 28.20 40.62 -63.47
C ASP A 21 28.30 39.11 -63.78
N LYS A 22 29.01 38.82 -64.84
CA LYS A 22 29.18 37.49 -65.46
C LYS A 22 30.36 36.76 -64.80
N GLY A 23 30.13 35.50 -64.53
CA GLY A 23 31.22 34.53 -64.63
C GLY A 23 31.52 33.65 -63.42
N ARG A 24 30.88 32.51 -63.37
CA ARG A 24 31.41 31.14 -63.22
C ARG A 24 30.26 30.21 -62.86
N GLU A 25 29.92 29.36 -63.82
CA GLU A 25 29.06 28.20 -63.59
C GLU A 25 29.72 27.26 -62.58
N GLY A 26 29.25 27.30 -61.34
CA GLY A 26 29.40 26.21 -60.37
C GLY A 26 28.23 25.25 -60.58
N LEU A 27 28.54 24.01 -60.99
CA LEU A 27 27.59 22.90 -61.06
C LEU A 27 26.80 22.81 -59.77
N PRO A 28 25.46 22.60 -59.78
CA PRO A 28 24.70 22.33 -58.60
C PRO A 28 25.21 21.05 -57.98
N VAL A 29 25.69 21.12 -56.70
CA VAL A 29 25.93 19.95 -55.88
C VAL A 29 24.62 19.18 -55.79
N PRO A 30 24.53 17.90 -56.21
CA PRO A 30 23.31 17.12 -56.01
C PRO A 30 22.98 17.10 -54.52
N PRO A 31 21.68 17.17 -54.13
CA PRO A 31 21.33 17.03 -52.74
C PRO A 31 21.89 15.68 -52.24
N GLU A 32 22.69 15.69 -51.16
CA GLU A 32 23.15 14.49 -50.49
C GLU A 32 21.93 13.62 -50.22
N HIS A 33 21.88 12.46 -50.82
CA HIS A 33 20.77 11.52 -50.70
C HIS A 33 20.92 10.86 -49.32
N ILE A 34 20.25 11.43 -48.31
CA ILE A 34 20.20 10.87 -46.95
C ILE A 34 19.50 9.52 -47.07
N GLU A 35 20.26 8.43 -46.92
CA GLU A 35 19.70 7.09 -46.94
C GLU A 35 19.07 6.79 -45.55
N ARG A 36 17.78 6.42 -45.56
CA ARG A 36 17.01 6.05 -44.38
C ARG A 36 16.56 4.59 -44.49
N LYS A 37 16.63 3.85 -43.39
CA LYS A 37 16.03 2.51 -43.30
C LYS A 37 15.48 2.23 -41.91
N LEU A 38 14.52 1.32 -41.84
CA LEU A 38 14.04 0.75 -40.60
C LEU A 38 14.99 -0.37 -40.15
N ALA A 39 15.50 -0.30 -38.92
CA ALA A 39 16.40 -1.30 -38.36
C ALA A 39 16.11 -1.57 -36.88
N ALA A 40 16.50 -2.74 -36.41
CA ALA A 40 16.62 -3.02 -34.99
C ALA A 40 18.00 -2.58 -34.51
N ILE A 41 18.01 -1.77 -33.46
CA ILE A 41 19.22 -1.20 -32.87
C ILE A 41 19.42 -1.81 -31.49
N LEU A 42 20.60 -2.36 -31.24
CA LEU A 42 21.04 -2.85 -29.96
C LEU A 42 22.15 -1.94 -29.44
N ALA A 43 21.92 -1.34 -28.28
CA ALA A 43 22.93 -0.64 -27.51
C ALA A 43 23.31 -1.49 -26.30
N ALA A 44 24.60 -1.62 -26.02
CA ALA A 44 25.09 -2.33 -24.85
C ALA A 44 26.24 -1.55 -24.21
N ASP A 45 26.34 -1.61 -22.87
CA ASP A 45 27.35 -0.95 -22.08
C ASP A 45 27.74 -1.80 -20.86
N VAL A 46 28.98 -1.65 -20.35
CA VAL A 46 29.44 -2.40 -19.17
C VAL A 46 29.02 -1.68 -17.89
N SER A 47 28.25 -2.37 -17.07
CA SER A 47 27.81 -1.83 -15.77
C SER A 47 28.99 -1.53 -14.85
N GLY A 48 29.10 -0.26 -14.43
CA GLY A 48 30.14 0.17 -13.50
C GLY A 48 31.58 0.12 -14.06
N TYR A 49 31.76 0.27 -15.37
CA TYR A 49 33.05 0.20 -16.05
C TYR A 49 34.13 1.08 -15.42
N SER A 50 33.82 2.36 -15.10
CA SER A 50 34.77 3.27 -14.44
C SER A 50 35.29 2.73 -13.12
N ARG A 51 34.45 2.03 -12.33
CA ARG A 51 34.84 1.39 -11.07
C ARG A 51 35.79 0.20 -11.32
N LEU A 52 35.45 -0.63 -12.31
CA LEU A 52 36.30 -1.79 -12.72
C LEU A 52 37.67 -1.31 -13.18
N MET A 53 37.73 -0.29 -14.03
CA MET A 53 38.96 0.33 -14.51
C MET A 53 39.81 0.94 -13.39
N SER A 54 39.15 1.59 -12.42
CA SER A 54 39.85 2.18 -11.26
C SER A 54 40.47 1.12 -10.35
N SER A 55 39.93 -0.11 -10.31
CA SER A 55 40.42 -1.20 -9.46
C SER A 55 41.51 -2.07 -10.15
N ASP A 56 41.40 -2.29 -11.45
CA ASP A 56 42.29 -3.13 -12.26
C ASP A 56 42.13 -2.76 -13.75
N GLU A 57 42.86 -1.74 -14.20
CA GLU A 57 42.74 -1.19 -15.56
C GLU A 57 43.11 -2.19 -16.62
N GLU A 58 44.34 -2.76 -16.55
CA GLU A 58 44.86 -3.69 -17.56
C GLU A 58 44.04 -4.99 -17.57
N GLY A 59 43.78 -5.56 -16.41
CA GLY A 59 43.00 -6.80 -16.28
C GLY A 59 41.58 -6.65 -16.77
N THR A 60 40.92 -5.52 -16.49
CA THR A 60 39.55 -5.24 -16.96
C THR A 60 39.50 -5.11 -18.48
N LEU A 61 40.45 -4.37 -19.06
CA LEU A 61 40.56 -4.21 -20.51
C LEU A 61 40.84 -5.54 -21.21
N MET A 62 41.74 -6.36 -20.68
CA MET A 62 42.04 -7.68 -21.22
C MET A 62 40.84 -8.62 -21.20
N ARG A 63 40.11 -8.67 -20.07
CA ARG A 63 38.89 -9.48 -19.92
C ARG A 63 37.80 -9.02 -20.89
N LEU A 64 37.56 -7.72 -21.00
CA LEU A 64 36.57 -7.18 -21.93
C LEU A 64 36.90 -7.53 -23.39
N LYS A 65 38.14 -7.38 -23.79
CA LYS A 65 38.60 -7.78 -25.14
C LYS A 65 38.46 -9.29 -25.40
N SER A 66 38.72 -10.14 -24.38
CA SER A 66 38.51 -11.58 -24.49
C SER A 66 37.03 -11.93 -24.66
N HIS A 67 36.14 -11.33 -23.82
CA HIS A 67 34.69 -11.54 -23.94
C HIS A 67 34.15 -11.10 -25.30
N ARG A 68 34.61 -9.98 -25.81
CA ARG A 68 34.22 -9.52 -27.14
C ARG A 68 34.65 -10.54 -28.22
N ARG A 69 35.91 -10.87 -28.26
CA ARG A 69 36.48 -11.75 -29.32
C ARG A 69 35.89 -13.16 -29.27
N GLU A 70 35.62 -13.71 -28.07
CA GLU A 70 35.28 -15.12 -27.89
C GLU A 70 33.79 -15.39 -27.78
N LEU A 71 32.97 -14.36 -27.48
CA LEU A 71 31.55 -14.52 -27.30
C LEU A 71 30.73 -13.46 -28.07
N ILE A 72 30.97 -12.16 -27.81
CA ILE A 72 30.05 -11.11 -28.25
C ILE A 72 30.10 -10.91 -29.76
N ASP A 73 31.27 -10.63 -30.31
CA ASP A 73 31.45 -10.37 -31.74
C ASP A 73 31.05 -11.60 -32.60
N PRO A 74 31.41 -12.88 -32.23
CA PRO A 74 30.88 -14.06 -32.90
C PRO A 74 29.37 -14.19 -32.88
N LYS A 75 28.70 -13.91 -31.74
CA LYS A 75 27.23 -13.99 -31.62
C LYS A 75 26.52 -12.91 -32.43
N ILE A 76 27.07 -11.70 -32.50
CA ILE A 76 26.56 -10.65 -33.38
C ILE A 76 26.62 -11.10 -34.84
N THR A 77 27.74 -11.70 -35.28
CA THR A 77 27.90 -12.20 -36.64
C THR A 77 26.95 -13.37 -36.94
N GLU A 78 26.82 -14.33 -36.02
CA GLU A 78 25.90 -15.48 -36.14
C GLU A 78 24.45 -15.06 -36.37
N HIS A 79 24.03 -13.96 -35.72
CA HIS A 79 22.69 -13.39 -35.84
C HIS A 79 22.59 -12.26 -36.90
N ASN A 80 23.51 -12.20 -37.85
CA ASN A 80 23.50 -11.21 -38.95
C ASN A 80 23.52 -9.75 -38.48
N GLY A 81 24.13 -9.47 -37.33
CA GLY A 81 24.32 -8.11 -36.83
C GLY A 81 25.52 -7.41 -37.40
N ARG A 82 25.44 -6.12 -37.62
CA ARG A 82 26.55 -5.24 -38.00
C ARG A 82 26.97 -4.39 -36.81
N ILE A 83 28.22 -4.53 -36.35
CA ILE A 83 28.77 -3.61 -35.35
C ILE A 83 28.99 -2.26 -36.03
N VAL A 84 28.29 -1.24 -35.55
CA VAL A 84 28.39 0.11 -36.10
C VAL A 84 29.47 0.89 -35.39
N LYS A 85 29.50 0.83 -34.06
CA LYS A 85 30.37 1.65 -33.24
C LYS A 85 30.75 0.96 -31.94
N THR A 86 31.98 1.21 -31.50
CA THR A 86 32.46 0.84 -30.17
C THR A 86 32.97 2.08 -29.45
N THR A 87 32.42 2.37 -28.27
CA THR A 87 32.78 3.54 -27.47
C THR A 87 33.35 3.07 -26.12
N GLY A 88 34.64 2.69 -26.14
CA GLY A 88 35.29 2.17 -24.93
C GLY A 88 34.67 0.86 -24.45
N ASP A 89 33.76 0.91 -23.52
CA ASP A 89 32.98 -0.20 -22.97
C ASP A 89 31.61 -0.39 -23.65
N GLY A 90 31.17 0.59 -24.43
CA GLY A 90 29.87 0.56 -25.12
C GLY A 90 29.94 -0.06 -26.52
N LEU A 91 28.85 -0.62 -26.99
CA LEU A 91 28.66 -1.26 -28.27
C LEU A 91 27.32 -0.85 -28.89
N LEU A 92 27.36 -0.43 -30.16
CA LEU A 92 26.17 -0.15 -30.96
C LEU A 92 26.11 -1.10 -32.13
N VAL A 93 25.03 -1.87 -32.24
CA VAL A 93 24.88 -2.91 -33.28
C VAL A 93 23.54 -2.70 -33.99
N GLU A 94 23.57 -2.88 -35.30
CA GLU A 94 22.42 -2.86 -36.18
C GLU A 94 22.05 -4.28 -36.62
N PHE A 95 20.73 -4.58 -36.64
CA PHE A 95 20.19 -5.82 -37.16
C PHE A 95 19.05 -5.54 -38.14
N ALA A 96 18.99 -6.34 -39.20
CA ALA A 96 17.84 -6.29 -40.12
C ALA A 96 16.56 -6.93 -39.51
N SER A 97 16.73 -7.80 -38.50
CA SER A 97 15.68 -8.55 -37.83
C SER A 97 15.66 -8.26 -36.33
N VAL A 98 14.48 -7.87 -35.80
CA VAL A 98 14.24 -7.69 -34.36
C VAL A 98 14.46 -9.00 -33.59
N VAL A 99 14.00 -10.11 -34.20
CA VAL A 99 14.13 -11.44 -33.59
C VAL A 99 15.59 -11.85 -33.44
N ASP A 100 16.42 -11.54 -34.45
CA ASP A 100 17.86 -11.85 -34.43
C ASP A 100 18.59 -10.95 -33.41
N ALA A 101 18.25 -9.66 -33.33
CA ALA A 101 18.77 -8.75 -32.32
C ALA A 101 18.48 -9.28 -30.89
N MET A 102 17.26 -9.73 -30.67
CA MET A 102 16.85 -10.24 -29.35
C MET A 102 17.49 -11.59 -29.03
N ARG A 103 17.60 -12.53 -29.99
CA ARG A 103 18.29 -13.81 -29.79
C ARG A 103 19.75 -13.60 -29.48
N CYS A 104 20.43 -12.74 -30.25
CA CYS A 104 21.81 -12.34 -30.00
C CYS A 104 22.00 -11.82 -28.57
N ALA A 105 21.19 -10.86 -28.14
CA ALA A 105 21.27 -10.29 -26.81
C ALA A 105 21.09 -11.33 -25.69
N VAL A 106 20.14 -12.24 -25.85
CA VAL A 106 19.88 -13.32 -24.88
C VAL A 106 21.05 -14.29 -24.77
N GLU A 107 21.59 -14.71 -25.91
CA GLU A 107 22.72 -15.65 -25.93
C GLU A 107 23.99 -15.02 -25.36
N VAL A 108 24.25 -13.74 -25.67
CA VAL A 108 25.36 -12.98 -25.08
C VAL A 108 25.19 -12.88 -23.56
N GLN A 109 24.01 -12.48 -23.05
CA GLN A 109 23.82 -12.33 -21.61
C GLN A 109 23.92 -13.67 -20.87
N ARG A 110 23.39 -14.77 -21.44
CA ARG A 110 23.55 -16.11 -20.88
C ARG A 110 25.01 -16.54 -20.85
N GLY A 111 25.72 -16.37 -21.95
CA GLY A 111 27.14 -16.70 -22.01
C GLY A 111 28.03 -15.85 -21.09
N MET A 112 27.63 -14.59 -20.83
CA MET A 112 28.28 -13.74 -19.83
C MET A 112 28.00 -14.20 -18.41
N ALA A 113 26.75 -14.62 -18.11
CA ALA A 113 26.41 -15.18 -16.81
C ALA A 113 27.23 -16.44 -16.49
N ASP A 114 27.39 -17.35 -17.46
CA ASP A 114 28.21 -18.54 -17.31
C ASP A 114 29.70 -18.20 -17.04
N ARG A 115 30.24 -17.21 -17.76
CA ARG A 115 31.61 -16.75 -17.59
C ARG A 115 31.87 -16.01 -16.28
N ASN A 116 30.82 -15.44 -15.68
CA ASN A 116 30.86 -14.76 -14.41
C ASN A 116 30.59 -15.69 -13.20
N SER A 117 30.25 -16.97 -13.40
CA SER A 117 29.85 -17.90 -12.33
C SER A 117 30.90 -17.99 -11.21
N ASP A 118 32.19 -18.15 -11.61
CA ASP A 118 33.32 -18.30 -10.70
C ASP A 118 34.10 -16.99 -10.45
N VAL A 119 33.61 -15.85 -10.96
CA VAL A 119 34.27 -14.55 -10.81
C VAL A 119 33.70 -13.81 -9.61
N PRO A 120 34.54 -13.27 -8.68
CA PRO A 120 34.11 -12.42 -7.60
C PRO A 120 33.26 -11.22 -8.09
N THR A 121 32.20 -10.89 -7.37
CA THR A 121 31.19 -9.88 -7.78
C THR A 121 31.82 -8.54 -8.17
N GLU A 122 32.86 -8.10 -7.44
CA GLU A 122 33.57 -6.84 -7.69
C GLU A 122 34.40 -6.83 -8.98
N LYS A 123 34.65 -8.00 -9.60
CA LYS A 123 35.43 -8.14 -10.85
C LYS A 123 34.60 -8.61 -12.05
N ARG A 124 33.30 -8.85 -11.86
CA ARG A 124 32.38 -9.27 -12.92
C ARG A 124 32.22 -8.19 -13.97
N ILE A 125 32.22 -8.61 -15.24
CA ILE A 125 31.85 -7.75 -16.37
C ILE A 125 30.42 -8.13 -16.75
N GLU A 126 29.48 -7.22 -16.48
CA GLU A 126 28.05 -7.41 -16.74
C GLU A 126 27.58 -6.32 -17.71
N PHE A 127 26.95 -6.72 -18.81
CA PHE A 127 26.41 -5.77 -19.79
C PHE A 127 24.98 -5.39 -19.45
N ARG A 128 24.63 -4.13 -19.69
CA ARG A 128 23.26 -3.66 -19.81
C ARG A 128 22.95 -3.59 -21.31
N VAL A 129 21.77 -4.04 -21.72
CA VAL A 129 21.40 -4.08 -23.12
C VAL A 129 20.06 -3.39 -23.34
N GLY A 130 20.00 -2.47 -24.31
CA GLY A 130 18.78 -1.81 -24.76
C GLY A 130 18.50 -2.12 -26.23
N ILE A 131 17.27 -2.53 -26.58
CA ILE A 131 16.89 -2.83 -27.97
C ILE A 131 15.67 -2.01 -28.38
N ASN A 132 15.76 -1.35 -29.53
CA ASN A 132 14.68 -0.59 -30.14
C ASN A 132 14.59 -0.84 -31.65
N VAL A 133 13.42 -0.59 -32.21
CA VAL A 133 13.17 -0.56 -33.67
C VAL A 133 12.78 0.84 -34.09
N GLY A 134 13.49 1.39 -35.05
CA GLY A 134 13.21 2.73 -35.54
C GLY A 134 13.89 3.05 -36.86
N ASP A 135 13.49 4.17 -37.45
CA ASP A 135 14.18 4.71 -38.62
C ASP A 135 15.56 5.23 -38.22
N ILE A 136 16.55 4.85 -39.00
CA ILE A 136 17.92 5.32 -38.88
C ILE A 136 18.36 6.04 -40.16
N ILE A 137 19.25 6.99 -39.97
CA ILE A 137 19.99 7.66 -41.05
C ILE A 137 21.35 6.99 -41.11
N ILE A 138 21.75 6.58 -42.29
CA ILE A 138 23.10 6.03 -42.54
C ILE A 138 23.98 7.22 -42.94
N ASP A 139 25.10 7.39 -42.19
CA ASP A 139 26.10 8.41 -42.41
C ASP A 139 27.47 7.70 -42.48
N ASP A 140 27.91 7.35 -43.66
CA ASP A 140 29.05 6.47 -43.95
C ASP A 140 28.94 5.13 -43.16
N ASP A 141 29.79 4.94 -42.15
CA ASP A 141 29.83 3.74 -41.33
C ASP A 141 29.03 3.89 -40.00
N ASP A 142 28.50 5.08 -39.70
CA ASP A 142 27.72 5.37 -38.46
C ASP A 142 26.21 5.35 -38.75
N ILE A 143 25.40 5.28 -37.67
CA ILE A 143 23.93 5.39 -37.71
C ILE A 143 23.45 6.47 -36.75
N LEU A 144 22.53 7.28 -37.23
CA LEU A 144 21.96 8.40 -36.46
C LEU A 144 20.42 8.33 -36.47
N GLY A 145 19.80 8.96 -35.48
CA GLY A 145 18.34 9.11 -35.41
C GLY A 145 17.74 8.81 -34.04
N ASP A 146 16.45 9.11 -33.89
CA ASP A 146 15.74 8.91 -32.63
C ASP A 146 15.70 7.44 -32.20
N GLY A 147 15.68 6.50 -33.17
CA GLY A 147 15.72 5.07 -32.91
C GLY A 147 16.99 4.64 -32.13
N VAL A 148 18.13 5.23 -32.47
CA VAL A 148 19.41 5.00 -31.79
C VAL A 148 19.39 5.58 -30.37
N ASN A 149 18.86 6.80 -30.23
CA ASN A 149 18.74 7.46 -28.94
C ASN A 149 17.85 6.65 -27.97
N VAL A 150 16.73 6.12 -28.46
CA VAL A 150 15.84 5.27 -27.64
C VAL A 150 16.56 4.01 -27.18
N ALA A 151 17.29 3.30 -28.07
CA ALA A 151 18.05 2.09 -27.71
C ALA A 151 19.09 2.38 -26.60
N ALA A 152 19.83 3.49 -26.69
CA ALA A 152 20.79 3.91 -25.69
C ALA A 152 20.14 4.28 -24.34
N ARG A 153 18.91 4.83 -24.35
CA ARG A 153 18.17 5.10 -23.10
C ARG A 153 17.59 3.84 -22.48
N LEU A 154 17.16 2.87 -23.28
CA LEU A 154 16.72 1.55 -22.81
C LEU A 154 17.87 0.76 -22.18
N GLU A 155 19.07 0.86 -22.75
CA GLU A 155 20.28 0.30 -22.16
C GLU A 155 20.50 0.83 -20.73
N GLY A 156 20.41 2.16 -20.54
CA GLY A 156 20.55 2.77 -19.22
C GLY A 156 19.48 2.37 -18.19
N LEU A 157 18.34 1.85 -18.63
CA LEU A 157 17.27 1.31 -17.76
C LEU A 157 17.44 -0.18 -17.44
N ALA A 158 18.31 -0.88 -18.17
CA ALA A 158 18.55 -2.29 -17.95
C ALA A 158 19.36 -2.52 -16.66
N ASP A 159 19.00 -3.55 -15.92
CA ASP A 159 19.81 -4.04 -14.80
C ASP A 159 21.13 -4.63 -15.32
N PRO A 160 22.21 -4.71 -14.52
CA PRO A 160 23.42 -5.45 -14.86
C PRO A 160 23.09 -6.89 -15.28
N GLY A 161 23.54 -7.33 -16.44
CA GLY A 161 23.17 -8.63 -17.02
C GLY A 161 21.76 -8.67 -17.64
N GLY A 162 21.02 -7.56 -17.67
CA GLY A 162 19.63 -7.48 -18.14
C GLY A 162 19.48 -6.94 -19.57
N ILE A 163 18.26 -7.05 -20.12
CA ILE A 163 17.85 -6.53 -21.43
C ILE A 163 16.55 -5.75 -21.26
N CYS A 164 16.54 -4.48 -21.70
CA CYS A 164 15.33 -3.66 -21.83
C CYS A 164 14.99 -3.45 -23.29
N VAL A 165 13.70 -3.53 -23.64
CA VAL A 165 13.23 -3.39 -25.02
C VAL A 165 12.06 -2.40 -25.10
N SER A 166 11.91 -1.73 -26.25
CA SER A 166 10.73 -0.92 -26.53
C SER A 166 9.48 -1.78 -26.78
N GLY A 167 8.28 -1.20 -26.58
CA GLY A 167 7.01 -1.86 -26.84
C GLY A 167 6.93 -2.48 -28.23
N ARG A 168 7.47 -1.81 -29.24
CA ARG A 168 7.51 -2.33 -30.61
C ARG A 168 8.38 -3.59 -30.74
N VAL A 169 9.55 -3.63 -30.08
CA VAL A 169 10.41 -4.84 -30.05
C VAL A 169 9.67 -5.99 -29.37
N TYR A 170 8.98 -5.71 -28.27
CA TYR A 170 8.15 -6.72 -27.57
C TYR A 170 7.08 -7.30 -28.50
N GLU A 171 6.32 -6.45 -29.19
CA GLU A 171 5.26 -6.89 -30.11
C GLU A 171 5.82 -7.75 -31.24
N ASP A 172 6.93 -7.35 -31.84
CA ASP A 172 7.57 -8.05 -32.96
C ASP A 172 8.23 -9.39 -32.55
N THR A 173 8.60 -9.56 -31.27
CA THR A 173 9.25 -10.77 -30.75
C THR A 173 8.31 -11.73 -30.02
N ARG A 174 7.13 -11.26 -29.61
CA ARG A 174 6.13 -12.05 -28.89
C ARG A 174 5.74 -13.31 -29.67
N GLY A 175 5.89 -14.48 -29.02
CA GLY A 175 5.59 -15.80 -29.60
C GLY A 175 6.63 -16.31 -30.61
N LYS A 176 7.73 -15.56 -30.88
CA LYS A 176 8.83 -15.96 -31.77
C LYS A 176 10.11 -16.30 -30.99
N ILE A 177 10.17 -15.92 -29.72
CA ILE A 177 11.28 -16.17 -28.81
C ILE A 177 10.69 -16.73 -27.51
N ASP A 178 11.32 -17.78 -26.98
CA ASP A 178 10.92 -18.40 -25.71
C ASP A 178 11.53 -17.63 -24.52
N ILE A 179 11.01 -16.42 -24.29
CA ILE A 179 11.41 -15.53 -23.21
C ILE A 179 10.17 -14.81 -22.70
N ALA A 180 10.03 -14.77 -21.38
CA ALA A 180 9.04 -13.94 -20.73
C ALA A 180 9.52 -12.49 -20.66
N PHE A 181 8.58 -11.56 -20.73
CA PHE A 181 8.84 -10.13 -20.61
C PHE A 181 8.01 -9.55 -19.45
N GLU A 182 8.61 -8.68 -18.68
CA GLU A 182 7.97 -7.85 -17.68
C GLU A 182 7.69 -6.48 -18.29
N ASP A 183 6.43 -6.06 -18.27
CA ASP A 183 6.03 -4.71 -18.69
C ASP A 183 6.33 -3.71 -17.57
N THR A 184 7.24 -2.78 -17.80
CA THR A 184 7.60 -1.73 -16.83
C THR A 184 6.83 -0.42 -17.05
N GLY A 185 5.85 -0.42 -17.96
CA GLY A 185 5.01 0.71 -18.28
C GLY A 185 5.66 1.74 -19.20
N GLU A 186 5.00 2.88 -19.35
CA GLU A 186 5.49 4.02 -20.12
C GLU A 186 6.55 4.79 -19.32
N GLN A 187 7.72 5.02 -19.93
CA GLN A 187 8.84 5.73 -19.33
C GLN A 187 9.14 7.00 -20.11
N GLN A 188 9.26 8.12 -19.41
CA GLN A 188 9.73 9.37 -20.01
C GLN A 188 11.25 9.34 -20.11
N LEU A 189 11.76 9.08 -21.31
CA LEU A 189 13.20 9.01 -21.56
C LEU A 189 13.79 10.42 -21.78
N LYS A 190 14.99 10.65 -21.25
CA LYS A 190 15.66 11.95 -21.36
C LYS A 190 15.87 12.34 -22.84
N ASN A 191 15.40 13.52 -23.24
CA ASN A 191 15.45 14.07 -24.59
C ASN A 191 14.62 13.28 -25.65
N ILE A 192 13.69 12.43 -25.25
CA ILE A 192 12.67 11.82 -26.11
C ILE A 192 11.34 12.50 -25.83
N VAL A 193 10.67 12.98 -26.90
CA VAL A 193 9.47 13.83 -26.78
C VAL A 193 8.26 13.05 -26.27
N TRP A 194 8.12 11.79 -26.63
CA TRP A 194 7.02 10.90 -26.25
C TRP A 194 7.44 9.84 -25.26
N PRO A 195 6.56 9.43 -24.33
CA PRO A 195 6.84 8.31 -23.45
C PRO A 195 7.01 7.02 -24.27
N VAL A 196 7.96 6.20 -23.87
CA VAL A 196 8.26 4.91 -24.50
C VAL A 196 7.82 3.81 -23.56
N ARG A 197 6.97 2.89 -24.02
CA ARG A 197 6.64 1.68 -23.25
C ARG A 197 7.83 0.73 -23.24
N VAL A 198 8.26 0.33 -22.04
CA VAL A 198 9.48 -0.43 -21.82
C VAL A 198 9.15 -1.81 -21.26
N PHE A 199 9.82 -2.82 -21.78
CA PHE A 199 9.72 -4.21 -21.31
C PHE A 199 11.09 -4.72 -20.92
N ARG A 200 11.19 -5.49 -19.82
CA ARG A 200 12.39 -6.23 -19.41
C ARG A 200 12.30 -7.67 -19.82
N ALA A 201 13.33 -8.21 -20.47
CA ALA A 201 13.40 -9.62 -20.80
C ALA A 201 13.81 -10.43 -19.57
N GLN A 202 13.08 -11.49 -19.25
CA GLN A 202 13.39 -12.41 -18.16
C GLN A 202 14.26 -13.56 -18.72
N LEU A 203 15.57 -13.49 -18.49
CA LEU A 203 16.57 -14.42 -19.04
C LEU A 203 16.61 -15.80 -18.34
N SER A 204 15.71 -16.07 -17.40
CA SER A 204 15.70 -17.23 -16.52
C SER A 204 15.35 -18.52 -17.27
N GLY A 205 16.38 -19.19 -17.75
CA GLY A 205 16.40 -20.60 -18.16
C GLY A 205 17.51 -21.41 -17.47
N THR A 206 18.01 -20.96 -16.33
CA THR A 206 18.92 -21.71 -15.46
C THR A 206 18.25 -21.91 -14.11
N ALA A 207 18.03 -23.18 -13.78
CA ALA A 207 17.73 -23.59 -12.42
C ALA A 207 18.85 -23.08 -11.49
N GLY A 208 18.47 -22.30 -10.48
CA GLY A 208 19.28 -22.07 -9.31
C GLY A 208 20.21 -20.86 -9.31
N VAL A 209 19.74 -19.72 -9.17
CA VAL A 209 19.77 -18.82 -8.02
C VAL A 209 18.48 -18.04 -8.17
N ALA A 210 17.47 -18.42 -7.45
CA ALA A 210 16.42 -17.51 -7.13
C ALA A 210 17.15 -16.26 -6.61
N ARG A 211 17.07 -15.10 -7.34
CA ARG A 211 16.91 -13.86 -6.59
C ARG A 211 15.95 -14.27 -5.47
N PRO A 212 16.24 -13.96 -4.19
CA PRO A 212 15.15 -14.08 -3.24
C PRO A 212 14.05 -13.30 -3.95
N ALA A 213 13.04 -14.00 -4.43
CA ALA A 213 11.77 -13.38 -4.79
C ALA A 213 11.56 -12.49 -3.61
N LEU A 214 11.51 -11.15 -3.84
CA LEU A 214 11.21 -10.20 -2.77
C LEU A 214 10.18 -10.93 -1.99
N ALA A 215 10.58 -11.45 -0.80
CA ALA A 215 9.87 -12.56 -0.19
C ALA A 215 8.45 -12.09 -0.16
N ARG A 216 7.54 -12.75 -0.89
CA ARG A 216 6.18 -12.28 -1.05
C ARG A 216 5.73 -11.93 0.34
N SER A 217 5.41 -10.68 0.59
CA SER A 217 4.97 -10.25 1.91
C SER A 217 3.93 -11.25 2.38
N ASP A 218 4.00 -11.64 3.63
CA ASP A 218 2.99 -12.52 4.22
C ASP A 218 1.62 -11.84 4.32
N LYS A 219 1.56 -10.51 4.12
CA LYS A 219 0.32 -9.72 4.05
C LYS A 219 -0.48 -10.08 2.80
N PRO A 220 -1.83 -10.11 2.88
CA PRO A 220 -2.69 -10.45 1.76
C PRO A 220 -2.66 -9.39 0.65
N TYR A 221 -2.60 -9.85 -0.59
CA TYR A 221 -2.68 -9.03 -1.79
C TYR A 221 -4.13 -8.90 -2.27
N VAL A 222 -4.61 -7.66 -2.39
CA VAL A 222 -5.98 -7.34 -2.84
C VAL A 222 -5.94 -6.61 -4.18
N ALA A 223 -6.71 -7.10 -5.15
CA ALA A 223 -6.91 -6.42 -6.43
C ALA A 223 -8.34 -5.88 -6.53
N VAL A 224 -8.51 -4.65 -6.96
CA VAL A 224 -9.83 -4.08 -7.29
C VAL A 224 -9.94 -4.03 -8.80
N LEU A 225 -10.81 -4.87 -9.37
CA LEU A 225 -11.08 -4.86 -10.81
C LEU A 225 -11.96 -3.67 -11.18
N PRO A 226 -11.85 -3.15 -12.42
CA PRO A 226 -12.70 -2.08 -12.89
C PRO A 226 -14.18 -2.46 -12.74
N PHE A 227 -14.94 -1.62 -12.04
CA PHE A 227 -16.38 -1.80 -11.87
C PHE A 227 -17.06 -1.67 -13.23
N GLN A 228 -17.96 -2.59 -13.51
CA GLN A 228 -18.66 -2.64 -14.79
C GLN A 228 -19.75 -1.57 -14.87
N ASN A 229 -19.74 -0.79 -15.93
CA ASN A 229 -20.87 0.09 -16.23
C ASN A 229 -22.04 -0.74 -16.78
N MET A 230 -23.07 -0.92 -15.96
CA MET A 230 -24.29 -1.66 -16.29
C MET A 230 -25.47 -0.72 -16.63
N SER A 231 -25.20 0.55 -16.88
CA SER A 231 -26.24 1.58 -17.14
C SER A 231 -26.71 1.60 -18.58
N GLY A 232 -25.94 1.02 -19.52
CA GLY A 232 -26.22 1.10 -20.96
C GLY A 232 -25.86 2.47 -21.56
N ASP A 233 -25.33 3.40 -20.78
CA ASP A 233 -24.90 4.74 -21.18
C ASP A 233 -23.36 4.81 -21.10
N PRO A 234 -22.65 4.93 -22.24
CA PRO A 234 -21.19 5.02 -22.26
C PRO A 234 -20.64 6.23 -21.48
N GLU A 235 -21.40 7.32 -21.34
CA GLU A 235 -20.97 8.49 -20.58
C GLU A 235 -20.85 8.23 -19.08
N GLN A 236 -21.38 7.11 -18.57
CA GLN A 236 -21.24 6.69 -17.16
C GLN A 236 -19.98 5.83 -16.90
N GLU A 237 -19.16 5.58 -17.92
CA GLU A 237 -17.93 4.78 -17.78
C GLU A 237 -16.92 5.45 -16.83
N TYR A 238 -16.78 6.79 -16.94
CA TYR A 238 -15.88 7.53 -16.06
C TYR A 238 -16.25 7.42 -14.59
N PHE A 239 -17.55 7.30 -14.29
CA PHE A 239 -18.02 7.16 -12.90
C PHE A 239 -17.70 5.78 -12.33
N SER A 240 -17.85 4.72 -13.13
CA SER A 240 -17.46 3.36 -12.73
C SER A 240 -15.95 3.24 -12.52
N ASP A 241 -15.17 3.89 -13.38
CA ASP A 241 -13.70 3.96 -13.24
C ASP A 241 -13.29 4.77 -12.01
N GLY A 242 -13.95 5.91 -11.75
CA GLY A 242 -13.71 6.75 -10.58
C GLY A 242 -13.94 6.01 -9.28
N ILE A 243 -15.09 5.32 -9.12
CA ILE A 243 -15.36 4.48 -7.95
C ILE A 243 -14.25 3.43 -7.75
N THR A 244 -13.80 2.78 -8.82
CA THR A 244 -12.73 1.77 -8.73
C THR A 244 -11.44 2.39 -8.20
N GLU A 245 -11.05 3.56 -8.72
CA GLU A 245 -9.84 4.28 -8.33
C GLU A 245 -9.89 4.75 -6.87
N ASP A 246 -11.05 5.25 -6.45
CA ASP A 246 -11.26 5.70 -5.07
C ASP A 246 -11.27 4.53 -4.08
N ILE A 247 -11.81 3.36 -4.44
CA ILE A 247 -11.72 2.15 -3.63
C ILE A 247 -10.26 1.71 -3.50
N ILE A 248 -9.48 1.70 -4.59
CA ILE A 248 -8.04 1.41 -4.55
C ILE A 248 -7.34 2.36 -3.59
N THR A 249 -7.61 3.66 -3.71
CA THR A 249 -7.02 4.71 -2.86
C THR A 249 -7.41 4.54 -1.39
N ALA A 250 -8.68 4.28 -1.11
CA ALA A 250 -9.17 4.08 0.26
C ALA A 250 -8.57 2.83 0.91
N LEU A 251 -8.51 1.71 0.17
CA LEU A 251 -7.93 0.46 0.67
C LEU A 251 -6.41 0.56 0.88
N SER A 252 -5.71 1.34 0.06
CA SER A 252 -4.26 1.56 0.20
C SER A 252 -3.87 2.25 1.51
N LYS A 253 -4.83 2.87 2.22
CA LYS A 253 -4.63 3.42 3.57
C LYS A 253 -4.60 2.34 4.67
N HIS A 254 -5.07 1.13 4.37
CA HIS A 254 -5.02 -0.01 5.29
C HIS A 254 -3.72 -0.78 5.08
N ARG A 255 -2.74 -0.56 5.94
CA ARG A 255 -1.38 -1.15 5.84
C ARG A 255 -1.34 -2.65 6.09
N SER A 256 -2.41 -3.24 6.60
CA SER A 256 -2.61 -4.69 6.68
C SER A 256 -2.85 -5.35 5.34
N LEU A 257 -3.12 -4.57 4.28
CA LEU A 257 -3.39 -5.03 2.92
C LEU A 257 -2.33 -4.52 1.95
N LEU A 258 -1.99 -5.32 0.95
CA LEU A 258 -1.18 -4.93 -0.19
C LEU A 258 -2.09 -4.79 -1.42
N VAL A 259 -2.39 -3.55 -1.78
CA VAL A 259 -3.34 -3.26 -2.87
C VAL A 259 -2.60 -3.21 -4.20
N ILE A 260 -3.07 -4.01 -5.15
CA ILE A 260 -2.52 -4.07 -6.51
C ILE A 260 -2.81 -2.75 -7.24
N ALA A 261 -1.78 -2.19 -7.88
CA ALA A 261 -1.86 -0.92 -8.56
C ALA A 261 -2.93 -0.90 -9.68
N ARG A 262 -3.61 0.24 -9.83
CA ARG A 262 -4.67 0.50 -10.81
C ARG A 262 -4.34 0.01 -12.22
N ASN A 263 -3.16 0.35 -12.73
CA ASN A 263 -2.79 0.01 -14.11
C ASN A 263 -2.75 -1.51 -14.36
N SER A 264 -2.40 -2.30 -13.34
CA SER A 264 -2.40 -3.76 -13.44
C SER A 264 -3.81 -4.34 -13.47
N THR A 265 -4.74 -3.78 -12.70
CA THR A 265 -6.14 -4.27 -12.65
C THR A 265 -6.95 -3.81 -13.86
N PHE A 266 -6.72 -2.59 -14.35
CA PHE A 266 -7.39 -2.05 -15.54
C PHE A 266 -7.00 -2.75 -16.85
N ALA A 267 -5.88 -3.47 -16.89
CA ALA A 267 -5.55 -4.34 -18.03
C ALA A 267 -6.59 -5.45 -18.25
N PHE A 268 -7.42 -5.76 -17.26
CA PHE A 268 -8.49 -6.77 -17.33
C PHE A 268 -9.87 -6.18 -17.62
N LYS A 269 -9.97 -4.86 -17.86
CA LYS A 269 -11.24 -4.18 -18.15
C LYS A 269 -11.94 -4.78 -19.37
N GLY A 270 -13.23 -5.12 -19.24
CA GLY A 270 -14.05 -5.68 -20.32
C GLY A 270 -13.71 -7.11 -20.73
N GLN A 271 -12.80 -7.77 -20.03
CA GLN A 271 -12.43 -9.17 -20.31
C GLN A 271 -13.24 -10.10 -19.39
N GLY A 272 -14.06 -10.97 -19.96
CA GLY A 272 -14.77 -12.03 -19.22
C GLY A 272 -13.85 -13.19 -18.84
N ILE A 273 -12.88 -12.93 -17.94
CA ILE A 273 -11.87 -13.92 -17.52
C ILE A 273 -12.25 -14.50 -16.15
N ASP A 274 -11.97 -15.79 -15.94
CA ASP A 274 -12.14 -16.45 -14.63
C ASP A 274 -11.32 -15.70 -13.55
N ILE A 275 -11.97 -15.33 -12.46
CA ILE A 275 -11.39 -14.61 -11.32
C ILE A 275 -10.14 -15.30 -10.77
N ARG A 276 -10.12 -16.65 -10.76
CA ARG A 276 -8.96 -17.43 -10.30
C ARG A 276 -7.74 -17.21 -11.20
N LEU A 277 -7.98 -17.12 -12.51
CA LEU A 277 -6.91 -16.84 -13.47
C LEU A 277 -6.41 -15.39 -13.35
N VAL A 278 -7.33 -14.43 -13.12
CA VAL A 278 -6.97 -13.04 -12.85
C VAL A 278 -6.14 -12.94 -11.57
N GLY A 279 -6.58 -13.61 -10.48
CA GLY A 279 -5.84 -13.67 -9.22
C GLY A 279 -4.41 -14.22 -9.40
N THR A 280 -4.26 -15.32 -10.14
CA THR A 280 -2.94 -15.90 -10.44
C THR A 280 -2.05 -14.93 -11.23
N LYS A 281 -2.61 -14.27 -12.26
CA LYS A 281 -1.85 -13.32 -13.09
C LYS A 281 -1.42 -12.06 -12.32
N LEU A 282 -2.26 -11.58 -11.43
CA LEU A 282 -1.98 -10.40 -10.58
C LEU A 282 -1.20 -10.76 -9.31
N GLY A 283 -1.12 -12.04 -8.95
CA GLY A 283 -0.61 -12.47 -7.65
C GLY A 283 -1.52 -12.02 -6.49
N ALA A 284 -2.81 -11.79 -6.74
CA ALA A 284 -3.78 -11.36 -5.74
C ALA A 284 -4.38 -12.54 -5.00
N ASP A 285 -4.47 -12.44 -3.67
CA ASP A 285 -5.15 -13.42 -2.82
C ASP A 285 -6.66 -13.19 -2.81
N TYR A 286 -7.05 -11.91 -2.96
CA TYR A 286 -8.42 -11.45 -2.94
C TYR A 286 -8.69 -10.49 -4.10
N ILE A 287 -9.89 -10.59 -4.67
CA ILE A 287 -10.35 -9.69 -5.73
C ILE A 287 -11.65 -9.02 -5.28
N ILE A 288 -11.71 -7.72 -5.49
CA ILE A 288 -12.93 -6.93 -5.39
C ILE A 288 -13.39 -6.65 -6.81
N GLU A 289 -14.63 -6.96 -7.10
CA GLU A 289 -15.28 -6.61 -8.35
C GLU A 289 -16.68 -6.07 -8.09
N GLY A 290 -17.25 -5.40 -9.08
CA GLY A 290 -18.57 -4.84 -8.92
C GLY A 290 -19.13 -4.24 -10.20
N GLY A 291 -20.28 -3.60 -10.05
CA GLY A 291 -20.93 -2.92 -11.16
C GLY A 291 -21.75 -1.73 -10.70
N VAL A 292 -21.87 -0.76 -11.60
CA VAL A 292 -22.62 0.47 -11.41
C VAL A 292 -23.76 0.53 -12.40
N ARG A 293 -24.98 0.78 -11.92
CA ARG A 293 -26.17 0.99 -12.75
C ARG A 293 -26.86 2.28 -12.35
N LYS A 294 -26.92 3.24 -13.26
CA LYS A 294 -27.67 4.47 -13.12
C LYS A 294 -28.97 4.38 -13.90
N MET A 295 -30.06 4.85 -13.29
CA MET A 295 -31.38 4.95 -13.91
C MET A 295 -32.08 6.24 -13.43
N GLY A 296 -32.05 7.29 -14.25
CA GLY A 296 -32.49 8.63 -13.86
C GLY A 296 -31.65 9.18 -12.69
N GLU A 297 -32.31 9.59 -11.62
CA GLU A 297 -31.66 10.10 -10.41
C GLU A 297 -31.27 9.02 -9.40
N ARG A 298 -31.44 7.74 -9.73
CA ARG A 298 -31.08 6.62 -8.86
C ARG A 298 -29.86 5.89 -9.35
N ILE A 299 -28.96 5.59 -8.44
CA ILE A 299 -27.78 4.78 -8.70
C ILE A 299 -27.82 3.52 -7.83
N ARG A 300 -27.43 2.42 -8.45
CA ARG A 300 -27.18 1.13 -7.78
C ARG A 300 -25.76 0.72 -8.00
N ILE A 301 -25.05 0.46 -6.91
CA ILE A 301 -23.69 -0.06 -6.93
C ILE A 301 -23.72 -1.41 -6.25
N THR A 302 -23.10 -2.41 -6.88
CA THR A 302 -22.87 -3.73 -6.30
C THR A 302 -21.37 -3.93 -6.15
N ALA A 303 -20.93 -4.47 -5.03
CA ALA A 303 -19.55 -4.82 -4.78
C ALA A 303 -19.48 -6.20 -4.13
N GLN A 304 -18.46 -6.97 -4.47
CA GLN A 304 -18.20 -8.28 -3.88
C GLN A 304 -16.71 -8.55 -3.72
N LEU A 305 -16.37 -9.26 -2.66
CA LEU A 305 -15.02 -9.72 -2.34
C LEU A 305 -14.94 -11.23 -2.56
N ILE A 306 -13.95 -11.66 -3.33
CA ILE A 306 -13.75 -13.05 -3.74
C ILE A 306 -12.34 -13.49 -3.37
N GLU A 307 -12.21 -14.63 -2.70
CA GLU A 307 -10.95 -15.34 -2.48
C GLU A 307 -10.53 -16.04 -3.78
N THR A 308 -9.32 -15.78 -4.26
CA THR A 308 -8.89 -16.24 -5.60
C THR A 308 -8.60 -17.73 -5.67
N GLU A 309 -8.03 -18.32 -4.61
CA GLU A 309 -7.63 -19.73 -4.56
C GLU A 309 -8.83 -20.69 -4.77
N GLY A 310 -9.94 -20.42 -4.12
CA GLY A 310 -11.16 -21.24 -4.20
C GLY A 310 -12.29 -20.64 -5.04
N GLY A 311 -12.17 -19.40 -5.49
CA GLY A 311 -13.25 -18.65 -6.14
C GLY A 311 -14.44 -18.37 -5.21
N ARG A 312 -14.21 -18.36 -3.90
CA ARG A 312 -15.26 -18.24 -2.88
C ARG A 312 -15.61 -16.78 -2.63
N HIS A 313 -16.88 -16.43 -2.76
CA HIS A 313 -17.39 -15.14 -2.35
C HIS A 313 -17.37 -15.03 -0.83
N LEU A 314 -16.61 -14.06 -0.31
CA LEU A 314 -16.49 -13.78 1.12
C LEU A 314 -17.53 -12.78 1.56
N TRP A 315 -17.81 -11.80 0.71
CA TRP A 315 -18.75 -10.73 0.97
C TRP A 315 -19.36 -10.23 -0.35
N ALA A 316 -20.60 -9.81 -0.32
CA ALA A 316 -21.29 -9.13 -1.41
C ALA A 316 -22.36 -8.20 -0.84
N GLU A 317 -22.42 -6.98 -1.34
CA GLU A 317 -23.40 -5.97 -0.89
C GLU A 317 -23.87 -5.11 -2.05
N ARG A 318 -25.06 -4.51 -1.87
CA ARG A 318 -25.70 -3.63 -2.83
C ARG A 318 -26.07 -2.32 -2.17
N TYR A 319 -25.70 -1.23 -2.81
CA TYR A 319 -25.97 0.14 -2.38
C TYR A 319 -26.93 0.80 -3.36
N ASP A 320 -28.08 1.25 -2.87
CA ASP A 320 -29.08 2.01 -3.63
C ASP A 320 -29.11 3.46 -3.07
N ARG A 321 -28.81 4.47 -3.90
CA ARG A 321 -28.78 5.89 -3.51
C ARG A 321 -29.52 6.75 -4.52
N ASN A 322 -29.97 7.94 -4.08
CA ASN A 322 -30.39 9.02 -4.96
C ASN A 322 -29.16 9.87 -5.31
N LEU A 323 -29.11 10.39 -6.52
CA LEU A 323 -28.04 11.25 -7.00
C LEU A 323 -28.42 12.72 -6.77
N ASP A 324 -28.39 13.18 -5.51
CA ASP A 324 -28.51 14.60 -5.20
C ASP A 324 -27.14 15.29 -5.40
N ASP A 325 -26.06 14.66 -4.95
CA ASP A 325 -24.68 15.00 -5.28
C ASP A 325 -23.91 13.70 -5.61
N ILE A 326 -23.37 13.61 -6.81
CA ILE A 326 -22.69 12.40 -7.32
C ILE A 326 -21.40 12.13 -6.55
N PHE A 327 -20.66 13.16 -6.16
CA PHE A 327 -19.39 13.02 -5.45
C PHE A 327 -19.61 12.63 -3.98
N GLU A 328 -20.60 13.24 -3.30
CA GLU A 328 -20.93 12.86 -1.93
C GLU A 328 -21.39 11.41 -1.82
N VAL A 329 -22.21 10.93 -2.76
CA VAL A 329 -22.63 9.53 -2.87
C VAL A 329 -21.44 8.60 -3.16
N GLN A 330 -20.50 9.01 -4.01
CA GLN A 330 -19.30 8.26 -4.32
C GLN A 330 -18.42 8.10 -3.07
N ASP A 331 -18.13 9.20 -2.38
CA ASP A 331 -17.32 9.21 -1.16
C ASP A 331 -17.93 8.33 -0.05
N GLU A 332 -19.25 8.42 0.19
CA GLU A 332 -19.96 7.59 1.18
C GLU A 332 -19.83 6.10 0.86
N ILE A 333 -20.04 5.71 -0.41
CA ILE A 333 -20.02 4.30 -0.82
C ILE A 333 -18.61 3.75 -0.76
N VAL A 334 -17.63 4.51 -1.25
CA VAL A 334 -16.21 4.11 -1.20
C VAL A 334 -15.75 3.91 0.24
N ALA A 335 -16.07 4.84 1.14
CA ALA A 335 -15.77 4.72 2.57
C ALA A 335 -16.42 3.48 3.18
N THR A 336 -17.69 3.21 2.84
CA THR A 336 -18.43 2.05 3.34
C THR A 336 -17.82 0.74 2.83
N ILE A 337 -17.47 0.64 1.55
CA ILE A 337 -16.83 -0.55 0.97
C ILE A 337 -15.47 -0.78 1.64
N ALA A 338 -14.63 0.24 1.73
CA ALA A 338 -13.29 0.13 2.32
C ALA A 338 -13.35 -0.32 3.79
N ALA A 339 -14.28 0.22 4.57
CA ALA A 339 -14.49 -0.18 5.97
C ALA A 339 -14.97 -1.64 6.13
N ARG A 340 -15.56 -2.25 5.09
CA ARG A 340 -16.01 -3.64 5.12
C ARG A 340 -14.94 -4.64 4.66
N ILE A 341 -14.13 -4.26 3.68
CA ILE A 341 -13.19 -5.17 3.04
C ILE A 341 -12.08 -5.63 4.00
N GLU A 342 -11.47 -4.72 4.75
CA GLU A 342 -10.38 -5.08 5.68
C GLU A 342 -10.80 -6.12 6.72
N PRO A 343 -11.93 -5.98 7.46
CA PRO A 343 -12.38 -7.00 8.40
C PRO A 343 -12.70 -8.36 7.75
N GLU A 344 -13.24 -8.38 6.53
CA GLU A 344 -13.56 -9.62 5.81
C GLU A 344 -12.27 -10.35 5.37
N VAL A 345 -11.27 -9.62 4.86
CA VAL A 345 -9.96 -10.18 4.53
C VAL A 345 -9.27 -10.69 5.80
N SER A 346 -9.25 -9.92 6.86
CA SER A 346 -8.69 -10.31 8.17
C SER A 346 -9.34 -11.59 8.70
N THR A 347 -10.65 -11.71 8.57
CA THR A 347 -11.40 -12.93 8.95
C THR A 347 -11.03 -14.13 8.07
N ALA A 348 -10.82 -13.93 6.78
CA ALA A 348 -10.42 -15.00 5.85
C ALA A 348 -8.99 -15.47 6.14
N GLU A 349 -8.05 -14.54 6.38
CA GLU A 349 -6.67 -14.85 6.75
C GLU A 349 -6.60 -15.61 8.09
N LEU A 350 -7.40 -15.20 9.06
CA LEU A 350 -7.51 -15.93 10.33
C LEU A 350 -7.95 -17.39 10.11
N ARG A 351 -9.00 -17.63 9.31
CA ARG A 351 -9.46 -18.99 8.97
C ARG A 351 -8.40 -19.81 8.23
N ARG A 352 -7.55 -19.15 7.46
CA ARG A 352 -6.41 -19.76 6.78
C ARG A 352 -5.33 -20.16 7.79
N ALA A 353 -4.97 -19.28 8.71
CA ALA A 353 -4.00 -19.54 9.77
C ALA A 353 -4.44 -20.69 10.67
N GLU A 354 -5.73 -20.75 11.05
CA GLU A 354 -6.29 -21.83 11.89
C GLU A 354 -6.17 -23.24 11.26
N LYS A 355 -6.10 -23.32 9.94
CA LYS A 355 -5.98 -24.60 9.22
C LYS A 355 -4.55 -25.06 9.05
N LYS A 356 -3.56 -24.19 9.26
CA LYS A 356 -2.14 -24.52 9.12
C LYS A 356 -1.63 -25.33 10.32
N PRO A 357 -0.76 -26.35 10.11
CA PRO A 357 -0.06 -26.99 11.20
C PRO A 357 0.81 -25.98 11.99
N PRO A 358 0.90 -26.10 13.33
CA PRO A 358 1.67 -25.14 14.14
C PRO A 358 3.11 -24.91 13.69
N ALA A 359 3.78 -25.94 13.18
CA ALA A 359 5.16 -25.86 12.70
C ALA A 359 5.32 -25.09 11.36
N THR A 360 4.23 -24.73 10.69
CA THR A 360 4.24 -24.03 9.40
C THR A 360 3.66 -22.62 9.48
N LEU A 361 3.34 -22.15 10.71
CA LEU A 361 2.84 -20.80 10.95
C LEU A 361 3.97 -19.79 10.73
N ARG A 362 3.69 -18.74 9.98
CA ARG A 362 4.57 -17.59 9.75
C ARG A 362 4.21 -16.45 10.70
N ALA A 363 5.03 -15.41 10.77
CA ALA A 363 4.79 -14.26 11.64
C ALA A 363 3.40 -13.63 11.43
N TRP A 364 2.97 -13.49 10.18
CA TRP A 364 1.62 -13.00 9.84
C TRP A 364 0.49 -13.90 10.37
N ASP A 365 0.64 -15.21 10.25
CA ASP A 365 -0.36 -16.16 10.75
C ASP A 365 -0.49 -16.05 12.29
N LEU A 366 0.63 -15.94 13.00
CA LEU A 366 0.67 -15.75 14.46
C LEU A 366 0.03 -14.42 14.87
N LEU A 367 0.26 -13.35 14.10
CA LEU A 367 -0.39 -12.06 14.30
C LEU A 367 -1.92 -12.20 14.21
N GLN A 368 -2.45 -12.88 13.18
CA GLN A 368 -3.90 -13.06 13.01
C GLN A 368 -4.50 -13.92 14.15
N LEU A 369 -3.82 -14.99 14.55
CA LEU A 369 -4.23 -15.80 15.70
C LEU A 369 -4.21 -14.99 17.00
N GLY A 370 -3.19 -14.17 17.21
CA GLY A 370 -3.08 -13.27 18.36
C GLY A 370 -4.23 -12.25 18.40
N LYS A 371 -4.57 -11.62 17.28
CA LYS A 371 -5.73 -10.74 17.15
C LYS A 371 -7.04 -11.43 17.51
N LYS A 372 -7.25 -12.68 17.04
CA LYS A 372 -8.43 -13.47 17.42
C LYS A 372 -8.57 -13.65 18.91
N HIS A 373 -7.47 -14.03 19.60
CA HIS A 373 -7.47 -14.19 21.05
C HIS A 373 -7.74 -12.86 21.74
N LEU A 374 -7.11 -11.77 21.30
CA LEU A 374 -7.31 -10.43 21.86
C LEU A 374 -8.78 -9.99 21.85
N TYR A 375 -9.50 -10.25 20.76
CA TYR A 375 -10.91 -9.87 20.60
C TYR A 375 -11.91 -10.74 21.38
N ARG A 376 -11.49 -11.85 22.00
CA ARG A 376 -12.32 -12.63 22.91
C ARG A 376 -12.52 -11.98 24.28
N SER A 377 -11.65 -11.03 24.62
CA SER A 377 -11.76 -10.19 25.80
C SER A 377 -11.81 -10.97 27.12
N THR A 378 -11.01 -12.04 27.26
CA THR A 378 -10.76 -12.74 28.52
C THR A 378 -9.30 -12.58 28.97
N ALA A 379 -9.01 -12.75 30.26
CA ALA A 379 -7.64 -12.67 30.78
C ALA A 379 -6.72 -13.75 30.16
N GLU A 380 -7.23 -14.97 30.04
CA GLU A 380 -6.51 -16.10 29.46
C GLU A 380 -6.20 -15.87 27.97
N ASP A 381 -7.20 -15.45 27.19
CA ASP A 381 -7.01 -15.12 25.79
C ASP A 381 -6.05 -13.93 25.59
N ASN A 382 -6.05 -12.95 26.51
CA ASN A 382 -5.11 -11.83 26.44
C ASN A 382 -3.66 -12.30 26.65
N LEU A 383 -3.40 -13.22 27.58
CA LEU A 383 -2.07 -13.80 27.78
C LEU A 383 -1.63 -14.62 26.57
N GLU A 384 -2.54 -15.40 25.98
CA GLU A 384 -2.23 -16.16 24.76
C GLU A 384 -1.95 -15.23 23.57
N ALA A 385 -2.72 -14.14 23.41
CA ALA A 385 -2.45 -13.11 22.41
C ALA A 385 -1.04 -12.53 22.56
N GLN A 386 -0.63 -12.17 23.79
CA GLN A 386 0.72 -11.67 24.07
C GLN A 386 1.81 -12.68 23.70
N ARG A 387 1.58 -13.98 23.96
CA ARG A 387 2.52 -15.04 23.59
C ARG A 387 2.68 -15.15 22.07
N LEU A 388 1.56 -15.13 21.35
CA LEU A 388 1.53 -15.21 19.88
C LEU A 388 2.21 -14.00 19.23
N PHE A 389 1.97 -12.78 19.74
CA PHE A 389 2.62 -11.58 19.22
C PHE A 389 4.14 -11.59 19.48
N ARG A 390 4.61 -12.04 20.64
CA ARG A 390 6.06 -12.21 20.88
C ARG A 390 6.68 -13.21 19.91
N HIS A 391 6.02 -14.33 19.68
CA HIS A 391 6.52 -15.33 18.72
C HIS A 391 6.50 -14.80 17.27
N ALA A 392 5.50 -13.97 16.91
CA ALA A 392 5.50 -13.29 15.61
C ALA A 392 6.72 -12.36 15.45
N ILE A 393 7.05 -11.59 16.50
CA ILE A 393 8.23 -10.71 16.52
C ILE A 393 9.55 -11.49 16.46
N GLU A 394 9.62 -12.66 17.11
CA GLU A 394 10.79 -13.56 17.02
C GLU A 394 11.04 -14.07 15.60
N LEU A 395 9.96 -14.36 14.85
CA LEU A 395 10.04 -14.82 13.45
C LEU A 395 10.28 -13.68 12.46
N ASP A 396 9.71 -12.51 12.71
CA ASP A 396 9.85 -11.31 11.87
C ASP A 396 9.92 -10.05 12.77
N PRO A 397 11.13 -9.63 13.16
CA PRO A 397 11.32 -8.44 13.98
C PRO A 397 10.89 -7.12 13.32
N GLU A 398 10.74 -7.10 11.98
CA GLU A 398 10.31 -5.93 11.22
C GLU A 398 8.78 -5.85 11.03
N LEU A 399 8.03 -6.84 11.52
CA LEU A 399 6.57 -6.84 11.48
C LEU A 399 6.00 -5.82 12.49
N ALA A 400 5.90 -4.56 12.08
CA ALA A 400 5.47 -3.43 12.90
C ALA A 400 4.16 -3.68 13.65
N GLU A 401 3.16 -4.29 12.98
CA GLU A 401 1.87 -4.61 13.58
C GLU A 401 1.99 -5.56 14.78
N ALA A 402 2.93 -6.51 14.77
CA ALA A 402 3.11 -7.43 15.89
C ALA A 402 3.59 -6.70 17.16
N HIS A 403 4.51 -5.75 17.02
CA HIS A 403 4.94 -4.87 18.13
C HIS A 403 3.77 -4.02 18.64
N ALA A 404 3.01 -3.39 17.74
CA ALA A 404 1.86 -2.59 18.12
C ALA A 404 0.83 -3.40 18.89
N TYR A 405 0.41 -4.55 18.37
CA TYR A 405 -0.58 -5.40 19.05
C TYR A 405 -0.07 -6.01 20.36
N LEU A 406 1.23 -6.29 20.49
CA LEU A 406 1.81 -6.69 21.78
C LEU A 406 1.65 -5.57 22.80
N SER A 407 2.02 -4.33 22.45
CA SER A 407 1.82 -3.18 23.33
C SER A 407 0.34 -3.00 23.70
N TYR A 408 -0.56 -3.11 22.72
CA TYR A 408 -2.00 -2.98 22.97
C TYR A 408 -2.53 -4.07 23.90
N ALA A 409 -2.13 -5.34 23.71
CA ALA A 409 -2.50 -6.44 24.60
C ALA A 409 -2.02 -6.22 26.04
N LEU A 410 -0.83 -5.65 26.22
CA LEU A 410 -0.29 -5.29 27.53
C LEU A 410 -1.11 -4.16 28.20
N VAL A 411 -1.50 -3.12 27.44
CA VAL A 411 -2.40 -2.04 27.93
C VAL A 411 -3.74 -2.62 28.37
N LEU A 412 -4.35 -3.47 27.54
CA LEU A 412 -5.62 -4.12 27.87
C LEU A 412 -5.48 -5.04 29.10
N GLY A 413 -4.34 -5.72 29.23
CA GLY A 413 -4.02 -6.52 30.41
C GLY A 413 -4.10 -5.71 31.70
N MET A 414 -3.56 -4.51 31.70
CA MET A 414 -3.59 -3.60 32.85
C MET A 414 -4.98 -2.97 33.08
N THR A 415 -5.67 -2.61 32.01
CA THR A 415 -6.97 -1.91 32.08
C THR A 415 -8.14 -2.84 32.41
N TYR A 416 -8.16 -4.03 31.78
CA TYR A 416 -9.31 -4.95 31.86
C TYR A 416 -9.03 -6.24 32.62
N PHE A 417 -7.78 -6.74 32.64
CA PHE A 417 -7.45 -8.10 33.09
C PHE A 417 -6.55 -8.16 34.32
N GLU A 418 -6.52 -7.11 35.13
CA GLU A 418 -5.92 -7.07 36.45
C GLU A 418 -4.38 -7.21 36.50
N ALA A 419 -3.69 -7.06 35.38
CA ALA A 419 -2.24 -6.89 35.45
C ALA A 419 -1.88 -5.57 36.16
N ASP A 420 -0.84 -5.57 37.00
CA ASP A 420 -0.48 -4.36 37.73
C ASP A 420 0.14 -3.29 36.82
N PRO A 421 -0.38 -2.04 36.86
CA PRO A 421 0.13 -0.95 36.06
C PRO A 421 1.32 -0.25 36.75
N ASP A 422 2.43 -1.01 36.98
CA ASP A 422 3.65 -0.41 37.50
C ASP A 422 4.39 0.43 36.47
N ASP A 423 5.25 1.36 36.94
CA ASP A 423 5.95 2.30 36.05
C ASP A 423 6.87 1.61 35.04
N GLY A 424 7.46 0.46 35.40
CA GLY A 424 8.31 -0.33 34.51
C GLY A 424 7.50 -0.86 33.31
N ARG A 425 6.37 -1.51 33.57
CA ARG A 425 5.46 -2.02 32.54
C ARG A 425 4.90 -0.91 31.65
N LEU A 426 4.53 0.23 32.24
CA LEU A 426 4.06 1.39 31.50
C LEU A 426 5.16 1.99 30.61
N HIS A 427 6.42 1.93 31.05
CA HIS A 427 7.56 2.30 30.22
C HIS A 427 7.75 1.35 29.05
N ASP A 428 7.75 0.04 29.30
CA ASP A 428 7.96 -1.00 28.29
C ASP A 428 6.87 -0.96 27.21
N VAL A 429 5.61 -0.79 27.61
CA VAL A 429 4.46 -0.68 26.68
C VAL A 429 4.65 0.49 25.72
N VAL A 430 5.07 1.66 26.22
CA VAL A 430 5.33 2.83 25.38
C VAL A 430 6.55 2.60 24.46
N ALA A 431 7.60 1.95 24.96
CA ALA A 431 8.79 1.64 24.17
C ALA A 431 8.48 0.68 23.01
N ILE A 432 7.71 -0.39 23.27
CA ILE A 432 7.28 -1.34 22.24
C ILE A 432 6.40 -0.66 21.18
N ALA A 433 5.45 0.16 21.61
CA ALA A 433 4.58 0.88 20.66
C ALA A 433 5.36 1.91 19.82
N ARG A 434 6.34 2.59 20.40
CA ARG A 434 7.22 3.50 19.69
C ARG A 434 8.06 2.76 18.64
N GLN A 435 8.60 1.59 18.97
CA GLN A 435 9.30 0.75 18.01
C GLN A 435 8.41 0.38 16.82
N ALA A 436 7.13 0.09 17.03
CA ALA A 436 6.19 -0.15 15.95
C ALA A 436 6.05 1.07 15.02
N VAL A 437 5.98 2.29 15.57
CA VAL A 437 5.94 3.53 14.78
C VAL A 437 7.25 3.77 14.04
N GLU A 438 8.40 3.44 14.63
CA GLU A 438 9.72 3.55 13.96
C GLU A 438 9.82 2.58 12.76
N LEU A 439 9.15 1.43 12.79
CA LEU A 439 9.09 0.46 11.70
C LEU A 439 8.07 0.83 10.61
N ASP A 440 6.92 1.39 10.98
CA ASP A 440 5.92 1.91 10.03
C ASP A 440 5.20 3.14 10.61
N ASP A 441 5.67 4.32 10.24
CA ASP A 441 5.15 5.60 10.72
C ASP A 441 3.93 6.10 9.95
N GLN A 442 3.51 5.40 8.88
CA GLN A 442 2.37 5.72 8.03
C GLN A 442 1.13 4.86 8.34
N ASP A 443 1.20 3.95 9.31
CA ASP A 443 0.06 3.14 9.73
C ASP A 443 -0.78 3.85 10.81
N ALA A 444 -2.03 4.20 10.47
CA ALA A 444 -2.97 4.85 11.38
C ALA A 444 -3.27 4.02 12.63
N LEU A 445 -3.35 2.68 12.50
CA LEU A 445 -3.63 1.79 13.62
C LEU A 445 -2.44 1.68 14.58
N ILE A 446 -1.23 1.64 14.05
CA ILE A 446 0.00 1.65 14.85
C ILE A 446 0.11 2.94 15.65
N ARG A 447 -0.12 4.09 15.02
CA ARG A 447 -0.16 5.40 15.72
C ARG A 447 -1.29 5.48 16.76
N PHE A 448 -2.47 4.95 16.44
CA PHE A 448 -3.55 4.84 17.42
C PHE A 448 -3.10 4.02 18.65
N ILE A 449 -2.49 2.86 18.44
CA ILE A 449 -2.03 2.01 19.55
C ILE A 449 -0.94 2.72 20.37
N TYR A 450 -0.02 3.43 19.71
CA TYR A 450 0.98 4.24 20.42
C TYR A 450 0.32 5.35 21.25
N GLY A 451 -0.67 6.04 20.69
CA GLY A 451 -1.49 6.99 21.44
C GLY A 451 -2.16 6.36 22.67
N ARG A 452 -2.71 5.14 22.54
CA ARG A 452 -3.30 4.41 23.69
C ARG A 452 -2.27 4.06 24.78
N ALA A 453 -1.06 3.68 24.39
CA ALA A 453 0.05 3.43 25.32
C ALA A 453 0.46 4.72 26.07
N LEU A 454 0.51 5.85 25.37
CA LEU A 454 0.79 7.17 25.95
C LEU A 454 -0.32 7.62 26.91
N VAL A 455 -1.60 7.38 26.57
CA VAL A 455 -2.74 7.61 27.49
C VAL A 455 -2.58 6.79 28.76
N ALA A 456 -2.29 5.51 28.66
CA ALA A 456 -2.07 4.64 29.82
C ALA A 456 -0.98 5.20 30.74
N ARG A 457 0.11 5.74 30.19
CA ARG A 457 1.18 6.39 30.94
C ARG A 457 0.81 7.76 31.50
N GLY A 458 -0.25 8.41 30.97
CA GLY A 458 -0.67 9.76 31.33
C GLY A 458 0.06 10.87 30.58
N ALA A 459 0.69 10.56 29.45
CA ALA A 459 1.35 11.52 28.55
C ALA A 459 0.34 12.09 27.51
N TYR A 460 -0.73 12.71 27.98
CA TYR A 460 -1.89 13.07 27.15
C TYR A 460 -1.58 14.01 25.98
N ALA A 461 -0.76 15.04 26.18
CA ALA A 461 -0.40 15.98 25.11
C ALA A 461 0.28 15.26 23.93
N HIS A 462 1.17 14.31 24.22
CA HIS A 462 1.80 13.48 23.19
C HIS A 462 0.81 12.49 22.58
N ALA A 463 -0.05 11.87 23.43
CA ALA A 463 -1.09 10.96 22.96
C ALA A 463 -2.04 11.64 21.95
N LEU A 464 -2.47 12.86 22.23
CA LEU A 464 -3.34 13.66 21.35
C LEU A 464 -2.68 13.93 19.99
N SER A 465 -1.36 14.25 19.97
CA SER A 465 -0.62 14.45 18.73
C SER A 465 -0.59 13.17 17.86
N GLU A 466 -0.29 12.02 18.46
CA GLU A 466 -0.26 10.74 17.72
C GLU A 466 -1.65 10.30 17.25
N LEU A 467 -2.68 10.50 18.08
CA LEU A 467 -4.06 10.17 17.73
C LEU A 467 -4.62 11.10 16.64
N GLN A 468 -4.25 12.37 16.65
CA GLN A 468 -4.60 13.30 15.59
C GLN A 468 -3.94 12.88 14.26
N THR A 469 -2.64 12.55 14.28
CA THR A 469 -1.95 12.00 13.10
C THR A 469 -2.61 10.71 12.60
N ALA A 470 -3.06 9.84 13.50
CA ALA A 470 -3.77 8.61 13.12
C ALA A 470 -5.10 8.91 12.39
N VAL A 471 -5.87 9.94 12.83
CA VAL A 471 -7.08 10.39 12.13
C VAL A 471 -6.76 10.96 10.75
N GLU A 472 -5.67 11.73 10.61
CA GLU A 472 -5.23 12.31 9.33
C GLU A 472 -4.80 11.22 8.34
N LEU A 473 -4.07 10.20 8.80
CA LEU A 473 -3.63 9.08 7.98
C LEU A 473 -4.79 8.21 7.48
N ASN A 474 -5.76 7.93 8.35
CA ASN A 474 -6.96 7.17 7.96
C ASN A 474 -8.22 7.69 8.65
N PRO A 475 -8.92 8.68 8.07
CA PRO A 475 -10.13 9.27 8.63
C PRO A 475 -11.34 8.32 8.64
N ASN A 476 -11.25 7.16 7.96
CA ASN A 476 -12.32 6.16 7.89
C ASN A 476 -12.16 5.03 8.92
N LEU A 477 -11.12 5.04 9.74
CA LEU A 477 -10.87 4.04 10.78
C LEU A 477 -11.56 4.43 12.08
N ALA A 478 -12.66 3.78 12.43
CA ALA A 478 -13.51 4.15 13.58
C ALA A 478 -12.76 4.23 14.91
N VAL A 479 -11.82 3.30 15.16
CA VAL A 479 -11.08 3.23 16.43
C VAL A 479 -10.18 4.44 16.68
N VAL A 480 -9.65 5.09 15.62
CA VAL A 480 -8.78 6.28 15.80
C VAL A 480 -9.60 7.48 16.30
N HIS A 481 -10.82 7.65 15.80
CA HIS A 481 -11.74 8.67 16.28
C HIS A 481 -12.14 8.41 17.75
N CYS A 482 -12.45 7.15 18.10
CA CYS A 482 -12.77 6.79 19.47
C CYS A 482 -11.59 7.06 20.41
N GLY A 483 -10.36 6.71 20.01
CA GLY A 483 -9.16 6.96 20.81
C GLY A 483 -8.86 8.43 21.03
N LEU A 484 -9.03 9.26 19.98
CA LEU A 484 -8.87 10.71 20.08
C LEU A 484 -9.92 11.33 21.02
N ALA A 485 -11.19 10.92 20.87
CA ALA A 485 -12.26 11.36 21.74
C ALA A 485 -11.99 11.04 23.22
N ASP A 486 -11.54 9.84 23.50
CA ASP A 486 -11.21 9.36 24.84
C ASP A 486 -10.06 10.16 25.47
N ALA A 487 -8.98 10.39 24.72
CA ALA A 487 -7.85 11.19 25.18
C ALA A 487 -8.24 12.66 25.45
N LEU A 488 -9.09 13.27 24.60
CA LEU A 488 -9.64 14.61 24.81
C LEU A 488 -10.47 14.67 26.10
N ALA A 489 -11.32 13.65 26.34
CA ALA A 489 -12.13 13.59 27.53
C ALA A 489 -11.28 13.49 28.82
N TYR A 490 -10.16 12.75 28.79
CA TYR A 490 -9.25 12.66 29.95
C TYR A 490 -8.46 13.96 30.22
N GLU A 491 -8.37 14.85 29.22
CA GLU A 491 -7.88 16.21 29.42
C GLU A 491 -8.98 17.22 29.83
N GLY A 492 -10.22 16.76 30.02
CA GLY A 492 -11.35 17.63 30.35
C GLY A 492 -11.94 18.40 29.17
N ARG A 493 -11.52 18.09 27.92
CA ARG A 493 -12.00 18.72 26.67
C ARG A 493 -13.23 18.02 26.13
N PHE A 494 -14.29 17.89 26.98
CA PHE A 494 -15.44 17.05 26.69
C PHE A 494 -16.22 17.51 25.45
N ALA A 495 -16.40 18.82 25.26
CA ALA A 495 -17.12 19.36 24.10
C ALA A 495 -16.44 19.00 22.77
N GLU A 496 -15.10 18.97 22.76
CA GLU A 496 -14.34 18.60 21.59
C GLU A 496 -14.33 17.08 21.34
N ALA A 497 -14.49 16.27 22.38
CA ALA A 497 -14.53 14.81 22.27
C ALA A 497 -15.80 14.28 21.59
N MET A 498 -16.96 14.92 21.82
CA MET A 498 -18.26 14.40 21.40
C MET A 498 -18.42 14.18 19.89
N PRO A 499 -17.96 15.08 18.99
CA PRO A 499 -18.01 14.86 17.55
C PRO A 499 -17.23 13.62 17.11
N TYR A 500 -16.07 13.34 17.73
CA TYR A 500 -15.26 12.17 17.41
C TYR A 500 -15.89 10.86 17.89
N PHE A 501 -16.52 10.82 19.07
CA PHE A 501 -17.32 9.66 19.48
C PHE A 501 -18.48 9.41 18.52
N HIS A 502 -19.14 10.47 18.05
CA HIS A 502 -20.22 10.35 17.07
C HIS A 502 -19.69 9.74 15.76
N LYS A 503 -18.58 10.27 15.25
CA LYS A 503 -17.95 9.78 14.01
C LYS A 503 -17.51 8.33 14.11
N ALA A 504 -16.93 7.90 15.23
CA ALA A 504 -16.56 6.51 15.46
C ALA A 504 -17.75 5.55 15.36
N ILE A 505 -18.88 5.92 15.96
CA ILE A 505 -20.12 5.12 15.95
C ILE A 505 -20.74 5.08 14.54
N GLU A 506 -20.72 6.21 13.83
CA GLU A 506 -21.20 6.34 12.45
C GLU A 506 -20.39 5.45 11.47
N LEU A 507 -19.06 5.50 11.58
CA LEU A 507 -18.18 4.74 10.70
C LEU A 507 -18.28 3.21 10.89
N SER A 508 -18.58 2.74 12.12
CA SER A 508 -18.65 1.30 12.40
C SER A 508 -19.85 0.93 13.29
N PRO A 509 -21.10 1.07 12.80
CA PRO A 509 -22.31 0.84 13.60
C PRO A 509 -22.51 -0.63 14.02
N TYR A 510 -21.88 -1.56 13.33
CA TYR A 510 -21.94 -2.99 13.60
C TYR A 510 -20.63 -3.57 14.16
N ASP A 511 -19.71 -2.72 14.62
CA ASP A 511 -18.44 -3.15 15.21
C ASP A 511 -18.69 -4.17 16.34
N PRO A 512 -18.04 -5.33 16.33
CA PRO A 512 -18.16 -6.28 17.45
C PRO A 512 -17.72 -5.68 18.79
N GLN A 513 -16.84 -4.71 18.77
CA GLN A 513 -16.31 -4.00 19.94
C GLN A 513 -17.00 -2.64 20.20
N ARG A 514 -18.12 -2.32 19.50
CA ARG A 514 -18.82 -1.03 19.68
C ARG A 514 -19.27 -0.75 21.11
N TRP A 515 -19.35 -1.80 21.97
CA TRP A 515 -19.56 -1.61 23.39
C TRP A 515 -18.49 -0.71 24.02
N ALA A 516 -17.25 -0.77 23.53
CA ALA A 516 -16.15 0.07 24.02
C ALA A 516 -16.37 1.54 23.62
N PHE A 517 -16.82 1.83 22.39
CA PHE A 517 -17.13 3.19 21.94
C PHE A 517 -18.21 3.83 22.83
N TYR A 518 -19.27 3.06 23.15
CA TYR A 518 -20.32 3.52 24.04
C TYR A 518 -19.82 3.66 25.48
N SER A 519 -18.97 2.75 25.95
CA SER A 519 -18.39 2.77 27.29
C SER A 519 -17.52 3.99 27.54
N TYR A 520 -16.60 4.30 26.60
CA TYR A 520 -15.74 5.48 26.70
C TYR A 520 -16.55 6.78 26.63
N ARG A 521 -17.57 6.81 25.78
CA ARG A 521 -18.48 7.95 25.74
C ARG A 521 -19.27 8.11 27.04
N ALA A 522 -19.73 7.01 27.65
CA ALA A 522 -20.37 7.04 28.95
C ALA A 522 -19.45 7.58 30.05
N LEU A 523 -18.18 7.13 30.05
CA LEU A 523 -17.18 7.64 30.98
C LEU A 523 -16.94 9.14 30.77
N ALA A 524 -16.79 9.59 29.52
CA ALA A 524 -16.62 11.02 29.20
C ALA A 524 -17.77 11.89 29.74
N HIS A 525 -19.04 11.48 29.55
CA HIS A 525 -20.19 12.16 30.13
C HIS A 525 -20.18 12.13 31.67
N LEU A 526 -19.77 11.02 32.29
CA LEU A 526 -19.65 10.93 33.74
C LEU A 526 -18.63 11.93 34.29
N LEU A 527 -17.45 12.02 33.66
CA LEU A 527 -16.40 12.97 34.03
C LEU A 527 -16.84 14.43 33.80
N ALA A 528 -17.64 14.69 32.75
CA ALA A 528 -18.31 15.98 32.51
C ALA A 528 -19.44 16.26 33.48
N ARG A 529 -19.76 15.33 34.40
CA ARG A 529 -20.91 15.40 35.35
C ARG A 529 -22.28 15.42 34.67
N GLU A 530 -22.38 14.92 33.48
CA GLU A 530 -23.63 14.74 32.72
C GLU A 530 -24.18 13.34 32.99
N PHE A 531 -24.61 13.08 34.22
CA PHE A 531 -24.89 11.74 34.74
C PHE A 531 -26.01 11.01 33.99
N ASP A 532 -27.06 11.72 33.56
CA ASP A 532 -28.16 11.14 32.77
C ASP A 532 -27.65 10.60 31.44
N GLN A 533 -26.81 11.37 30.73
CA GLN A 533 -26.15 10.93 29.48
C GLN A 533 -25.21 9.78 29.72
N ALA A 534 -24.45 9.79 30.82
CA ALA A 534 -23.56 8.68 31.18
C ALA A 534 -24.37 7.37 31.37
N VAL A 535 -25.51 7.40 32.01
CA VAL A 535 -26.43 6.25 32.17
C VAL A 535 -26.95 5.79 30.80
N GLU A 536 -27.40 6.72 29.94
CA GLU A 536 -27.91 6.39 28.61
C GLU A 536 -26.89 5.63 27.78
N TRP A 537 -25.66 6.14 27.69
CA TRP A 537 -24.60 5.52 26.88
C TRP A 537 -24.09 4.23 27.51
N ALA A 538 -24.01 4.13 28.82
CA ALA A 538 -23.68 2.89 29.52
C ALA A 538 -24.72 1.80 29.24
N ASN A 539 -26.02 2.14 29.22
CA ASN A 539 -27.10 1.22 28.87
C ASN A 539 -26.93 0.70 27.42
N LYS A 540 -26.61 1.59 26.45
CA LYS A 540 -26.32 1.16 25.06
C LYS A 540 -25.15 0.20 25.00
N ALA A 541 -24.10 0.42 25.79
CA ALA A 541 -22.94 -0.46 25.85
C ALA A 541 -23.29 -1.86 26.40
N VAL A 542 -24.08 -1.91 27.50
CA VAL A 542 -24.49 -3.18 28.15
C VAL A 542 -25.31 -4.06 27.22
N LEU A 543 -26.09 -3.48 26.31
CA LEU A 543 -26.90 -4.22 25.35
C LEU A 543 -26.07 -4.90 24.24
N VAL A 544 -24.81 -4.54 24.07
CA VAL A 544 -23.94 -5.20 23.10
C VAL A 544 -23.47 -6.56 23.65
N PRO A 545 -23.62 -7.66 22.88
CA PRO A 545 -23.20 -8.97 23.35
C PRO A 545 -21.70 -9.00 23.73
N ARG A 546 -21.37 -9.70 24.80
CA ARG A 546 -20.00 -9.83 25.33
C ARG A 546 -19.35 -8.52 25.78
N CYS A 547 -20.13 -7.50 26.13
CA CYS A 547 -19.56 -6.27 26.70
C CYS A 547 -18.82 -6.59 28.02
N HIS A 548 -17.78 -5.82 28.29
CA HIS A 548 -17.02 -5.89 29.55
C HIS A 548 -17.85 -5.36 30.73
N TYR A 549 -17.42 -5.56 31.99
CA TYR A 549 -18.12 -5.05 33.18
C TYR A 549 -17.99 -3.51 33.36
N TRP A 550 -17.04 -2.84 32.70
CA TRP A 550 -16.83 -1.40 32.89
C TRP A 550 -18.06 -0.54 32.54
N PRO A 551 -18.83 -0.79 31.47
CA PRO A 551 -20.09 -0.07 31.24
C PRO A 551 -21.06 -0.13 32.44
N LEU A 552 -21.14 -1.29 33.11
CA LEU A 552 -21.96 -1.42 34.32
C LEU A 552 -21.42 -0.58 35.48
N ALA A 553 -20.07 -0.55 35.63
CA ALA A 553 -19.46 0.29 36.66
C ALA A 553 -19.66 1.78 36.39
N HIS A 554 -19.57 2.23 35.12
CA HIS A 554 -19.90 3.62 34.75
C HIS A 554 -21.36 3.96 35.05
N ARG A 555 -22.28 3.05 34.69
CA ARG A 555 -23.71 3.19 35.00
C ARG A 555 -23.97 3.32 36.50
N VAL A 556 -23.38 2.43 37.30
CA VAL A 556 -23.52 2.42 38.76
C VAL A 556 -22.98 3.72 39.37
N SER A 557 -21.81 4.18 38.92
CA SER A 557 -21.21 5.44 39.39
C SER A 557 -22.11 6.65 39.05
N ALA A 558 -22.64 6.73 37.86
CA ALA A 558 -23.56 7.82 37.47
C ALA A 558 -24.89 7.79 38.26
N LEU A 559 -25.50 6.60 38.40
CA LEU A 559 -26.74 6.42 39.20
C LEU A 559 -26.56 6.77 40.68
N GLY A 560 -25.34 6.61 41.24
CA GLY A 560 -25.01 7.04 42.59
C GLY A 560 -25.18 8.55 42.80
N TYR A 561 -24.99 9.37 41.77
CA TYR A 561 -25.29 10.81 41.83
C TYR A 561 -26.77 11.15 41.61
N LEU A 562 -27.45 10.41 40.73
CA LEU A 562 -28.84 10.65 40.40
C LEU A 562 -29.82 10.20 41.50
N GLN A 563 -29.35 9.28 42.39
CA GLN A 563 -30.15 8.71 43.49
C GLN A 563 -31.49 8.11 43.04
N THR A 564 -31.60 7.64 41.82
CA THR A 564 -32.80 7.00 41.26
C THR A 564 -32.91 5.56 41.80
N GLY A 565 -33.55 5.43 42.98
CA GLY A 565 -33.57 4.19 43.76
C GLY A 565 -34.08 2.95 43.02
N ASN A 566 -34.97 3.10 42.05
CA ASN A 566 -35.52 1.97 41.28
C ASN A 566 -34.54 1.37 40.27
N GLU A 567 -33.56 2.13 39.80
CA GLU A 567 -32.58 1.67 38.81
C GLU A 567 -31.23 1.29 39.42
N LEU A 568 -30.83 1.92 40.52
CA LEU A 568 -29.54 1.74 41.15
C LEU A 568 -29.35 0.31 41.69
N ALA A 569 -30.31 -0.22 42.46
CA ALA A 569 -30.16 -1.54 43.06
C ALA A 569 -30.04 -2.68 42.02
N PRO A 570 -30.86 -2.71 40.93
CA PRO A 570 -30.65 -3.67 39.84
C PRO A 570 -29.27 -3.53 39.15
N ALA A 571 -28.85 -2.28 38.87
CA ALA A 571 -27.55 -2.04 38.23
C ALA A 571 -26.37 -2.48 39.08
N LEU A 572 -26.43 -2.21 40.39
CA LEU A 572 -25.41 -2.65 41.35
C LEU A 572 -25.32 -4.19 41.42
N ASN A 573 -26.47 -4.86 41.50
CA ASN A 573 -26.53 -6.32 41.51
C ASN A 573 -25.98 -6.91 40.23
N GLU A 574 -26.28 -6.36 39.07
CA GLU A 574 -25.73 -6.80 37.78
C GLU A 574 -24.21 -6.64 37.72
N LEU A 575 -23.67 -5.50 38.20
CA LEU A 575 -22.24 -5.28 38.29
C LEU A 575 -21.54 -6.35 39.14
N LEU A 576 -22.09 -6.59 40.35
CA LEU A 576 -21.50 -7.56 41.28
C LEU A 576 -21.66 -9.02 40.83
N GLN A 577 -22.67 -9.35 40.04
CA GLN A 577 -22.78 -10.66 39.38
C GLN A 577 -21.69 -10.85 38.32
N ARG A 578 -21.39 -9.82 37.52
CA ARG A 578 -20.36 -9.86 36.49
C ARG A 578 -18.94 -9.77 37.05
N LYS A 579 -18.75 -8.97 38.09
CA LYS A 579 -17.46 -8.76 38.77
C LYS A 579 -17.65 -8.84 40.26
N PRO A 580 -17.59 -10.05 40.86
CA PRO A 580 -17.60 -10.22 42.31
C PRO A 580 -16.44 -9.43 42.96
N HIS A 581 -16.72 -8.84 44.12
CA HIS A 581 -15.72 -8.04 44.88
C HIS A 581 -15.31 -6.71 44.19
N PHE A 582 -16.08 -6.20 43.22
CA PHE A 582 -15.87 -4.84 42.72
C PHE A 582 -16.02 -3.83 43.86
N SER A 583 -15.04 -2.92 44.01
CA SER A 583 -15.03 -1.95 45.12
C SER A 583 -14.50 -0.59 44.66
N CYS A 584 -14.69 0.45 45.47
CA CYS A 584 -14.11 1.77 45.24
C CYS A 584 -12.60 1.72 45.10
N GLY A 585 -11.89 0.97 45.96
CA GLY A 585 -10.46 0.79 45.88
C GLY A 585 -10.02 0.01 44.63
N PHE A 586 -10.81 -0.98 44.18
CA PHE A 586 -10.55 -1.67 42.93
C PHE A 586 -10.66 -0.69 41.74
N ALA A 587 -11.73 0.09 41.65
CA ALA A 587 -11.91 1.07 40.59
C ALA A 587 -10.77 2.10 40.56
N ARG A 588 -10.36 2.62 41.72
CA ARG A 588 -9.27 3.59 41.84
C ARG A 588 -7.94 3.03 41.30
N ARG A 589 -7.63 1.78 41.56
CA ARG A 589 -6.41 1.15 41.03
C ARG A 589 -6.46 0.90 39.54
N ARG A 590 -7.64 0.59 38.97
CA ARG A 590 -7.80 0.22 37.56
C ARG A 590 -8.03 1.42 36.64
N LEU A 591 -8.46 2.55 37.16
CA LEU A 591 -8.55 3.82 36.42
C LEU A 591 -7.24 4.63 36.52
N PHE A 592 -6.12 3.94 36.62
CA PHE A 592 -4.76 4.51 36.76
C PHE A 592 -4.41 5.53 35.65
N TYR A 593 -5.06 5.42 34.50
CA TYR A 593 -4.91 6.33 33.38
C TYR A 593 -5.66 7.66 33.57
N LEU A 594 -6.59 7.79 34.50
CA LEU A 594 -7.19 9.06 34.90
C LEU A 594 -6.23 9.80 35.85
N LYS A 595 -5.44 10.70 35.31
CA LYS A 595 -4.39 11.42 36.08
C LYS A 595 -4.94 12.64 36.84
N ASN A 596 -6.11 13.17 36.43
CA ASN A 596 -6.77 14.23 37.17
C ASN A 596 -7.43 13.65 38.44
N PRO A 597 -6.98 14.01 39.65
CA PRO A 597 -7.55 13.48 40.89
C PRO A 597 -9.03 13.79 41.04
N VAL A 598 -9.49 14.96 40.56
CA VAL A 598 -10.90 15.38 40.67
C VAL A 598 -11.82 14.47 39.88
N ASP A 599 -11.39 14.03 38.70
CA ASP A 599 -12.14 13.12 37.83
C ASP A 599 -12.23 11.73 38.45
N LEU A 600 -11.07 11.21 38.93
CA LEU A 600 -11.01 9.92 39.61
C LEU A 600 -11.87 9.94 40.91
N ASP A 601 -11.78 11.00 41.70
CA ASP A 601 -12.58 11.16 42.90
C ASP A 601 -14.09 11.31 42.59
N THR A 602 -14.44 12.01 41.50
CA THR A 602 -15.82 12.06 41.02
C THR A 602 -16.33 10.66 40.69
N TYR A 603 -15.56 9.88 39.94
CA TYR A 603 -15.93 8.51 39.59
C TYR A 603 -16.13 7.64 40.85
N VAL A 604 -15.17 7.62 41.76
CA VAL A 604 -15.19 6.79 42.96
C VAL A 604 -16.30 7.24 43.95
N GLU A 605 -16.52 8.53 44.08
CA GLU A 605 -17.61 9.06 44.92
C GLU A 605 -18.99 8.60 44.41
N GLY A 606 -19.20 8.54 43.09
CA GLY A 606 -20.42 7.95 42.52
C GLY A 606 -20.62 6.49 42.93
N LEU A 607 -19.56 5.69 42.88
CA LEU A 607 -19.59 4.29 43.33
C LEU A 607 -19.88 4.17 44.85
N ARG A 608 -19.29 5.05 45.67
CA ARG A 608 -19.51 5.08 47.11
C ARG A 608 -20.98 5.43 47.45
N ARG A 609 -21.57 6.42 46.75
CA ARG A 609 -22.98 6.78 46.88
C ARG A 609 -23.92 5.67 46.45
N ALA A 610 -23.49 4.85 45.51
CA ALA A 610 -24.21 3.66 45.06
C ALA A 610 -24.13 2.49 46.07
N GLY A 611 -23.35 2.61 47.15
CA GLY A 611 -23.25 1.61 48.22
C GLY A 611 -22.13 0.56 48.02
N LEU A 612 -21.18 0.79 47.12
CA LEU A 612 -20.02 -0.06 46.96
C LEU A 612 -19.02 0.12 48.14
N PRO A 613 -18.34 -0.96 48.61
CA PRO A 613 -17.32 -0.86 49.66
C PRO A 613 -16.05 -0.16 49.18
N GLU A 614 -15.22 0.29 50.14
CA GLU A 614 -13.90 0.89 49.85
C GLU A 614 -12.90 -0.05 49.15
#